data_578fdaa4be0bdd10ef851e8a229c5dc7
#
_entry.id   578fdaa4be0bdd10ef851e8a229c5dc7
#
_cell.length_a   1.000
_cell.length_b   1.000
_cell.length_c   1.000
_cell.angle_alpha   90.00
_cell.angle_beta   90.00
_cell.angle_gamma   90.00
#
_symmetry.space_group_name_H-M   'P 1'
#
loop_
_entity.id
_entity.type
_entity.pdbx_description
1 polymer ?
#
loop_
_entity_poly.entity_id
_entity_poly.type
_entity_poly.pdbx_seq_one_letter_code
_entity_poly.pdbx_strand_id
1 'polypeptide(L)'
;MCIRDSLSNEDWWAQGYSEPGAGSDLASLKTTAVDKGDHYLVNGQKTWTTLGHHADKIFCLVKTDLNVKPQLGISFLLIDMDTPGVEVKPIITLDGEHEVNEVWFTNVKVPKKNIVGKENEGWTYAKYLLTFERTGIAGVPYSKSALNHLKMISKRSLKNGKPLIEDPIFSSEIAELEIDLLAMEIFNLRTVSAAAEGKAPGMESSLLKIKGTLVRQKTTELLRKALGPQALPYLPEQFDEGWNEMPVGPDYAGPIAKQYFNMRKISIYGGSNEIQKNIVAKASFGL
;
A
#
# COMPACT_ATOMS: atom_id res chain seq x y z
N MET A 1 1.93 23.83 -6.09
CA MET A 1 2.31 22.46 -6.51
C MET A 1 2.35 22.45 -8.03
N CYS A 2 3.48 22.13 -8.60
CA CYS A 2 3.63 21.99 -10.04
C CYS A 2 3.54 20.49 -10.40
N ILE A 3 2.63 20.14 -11.31
CA ILE A 3 2.47 18.75 -11.77
C ILE A 3 3.79 18.23 -12.37
N ARG A 4 4.56 19.10 -13.00
CA ARG A 4 5.85 18.75 -13.59
C ARG A 4 6.85 18.25 -12.54
N ASP A 5 6.97 18.94 -11.42
CA ASP A 5 7.95 18.62 -10.37
C ASP A 5 7.66 17.23 -9.74
N SER A 6 6.38 16.87 -9.61
CA SER A 6 5.98 15.53 -9.15
C SER A 6 6.17 14.46 -10.23
N LEU A 7 5.98 14.77 -11.52
CA LEU A 7 6.20 13.80 -12.61
C LEU A 7 7.68 13.57 -12.91
N SER A 8 8.53 14.62 -12.76
CA SER A 8 9.99 14.50 -12.89
C SER A 8 10.66 13.91 -11.65
N ASN A 9 9.88 13.67 -10.58
CA ASN A 9 10.37 13.21 -9.29
C ASN A 9 11.36 14.20 -8.61
N GLU A 10 11.23 15.47 -8.91
CA GLU A 10 11.94 16.56 -8.21
C GLU A 10 11.34 16.79 -6.81
N ASP A 11 10.00 16.58 -6.67
CA ASP A 11 9.26 16.58 -5.41
C ASP A 11 8.70 15.17 -5.16
N TRP A 12 9.21 14.44 -4.16
CA TRP A 12 8.63 13.19 -3.69
C TRP A 12 7.58 13.44 -2.61
N TRP A 13 6.38 12.89 -2.78
CA TRP A 13 5.25 13.09 -1.89
C TRP A 13 4.93 11.85 -1.07
N ALA A 14 4.94 11.98 0.25
CA ALA A 14 4.45 10.93 1.17
C ALA A 14 2.99 11.17 1.59
N GLN A 15 2.34 10.08 2.04
CA GLN A 15 0.96 10.09 2.53
C GLN A 15 0.91 10.03 4.05
N GLY A 16 0.39 11.08 4.68
CA GLY A 16 0.23 11.20 6.14
C GLY A 16 -1.22 10.96 6.58
N TYR A 17 -1.72 9.73 6.48
CA TYR A 17 -3.09 9.38 6.87
C TYR A 17 -3.15 8.66 8.20
N SER A 18 -2.68 7.42 8.24
CA SER A 18 -2.78 6.54 9.41
C SER A 18 -2.02 7.07 10.62
N GLU A 19 -2.55 6.77 11.80
CA GLU A 19 -1.92 7.03 13.10
C GLU A 19 -1.90 5.73 13.91
N PRO A 20 -1.12 5.61 14.99
CA PRO A 20 -1.07 4.41 15.81
C PRO A 20 -2.46 3.93 16.29
N GLY A 21 -3.38 4.87 16.56
CA GLY A 21 -4.76 4.59 16.97
C GLY A 21 -5.82 4.79 15.89
N ALA A 22 -5.46 5.12 14.65
CA ALA A 22 -6.41 5.46 13.58
C ALA A 22 -5.93 4.91 12.22
N GLY A 23 -6.32 3.67 11.93
CA GLY A 23 -6.07 3.00 10.66
C GLY A 23 -7.38 2.73 9.92
N SER A 24 -8.06 1.60 10.20
CA SER A 24 -9.37 1.27 9.62
C SER A 24 -10.44 2.32 9.99
N ASP A 25 -10.42 2.82 11.22
CA ASP A 25 -11.19 4.00 11.63
C ASP A 25 -10.35 5.27 11.47
N LEU A 26 -10.08 5.65 10.22
CA LEU A 26 -9.24 6.80 9.90
C LEU A 26 -9.82 8.12 10.43
N ALA A 27 -11.14 8.23 10.56
CA ALA A 27 -11.77 9.45 11.08
C ALA A 27 -11.44 9.74 12.55
N SER A 28 -10.96 8.73 13.30
CA SER A 28 -10.53 8.85 14.69
C SER A 28 -9.12 9.44 14.86
N LEU A 29 -8.47 9.90 13.77
CA LEU A 29 -7.15 10.54 13.82
C LEU A 29 -7.08 11.67 14.86
N LYS A 30 -5.90 11.86 15.45
CA LYS A 30 -5.66 12.77 16.58
C LYS A 30 -4.65 13.88 16.29
N THR A 31 -3.89 13.79 15.18
CA THR A 31 -2.99 14.87 14.78
C THR A 31 -3.77 16.15 14.60
N THR A 32 -3.45 17.19 15.35
CA THR A 32 -4.15 18.49 15.38
C THR A 32 -3.44 19.53 14.53
N ALA A 33 -4.20 20.47 14.00
CA ALA A 33 -3.71 21.69 13.36
C ALA A 33 -4.49 22.89 13.92
N VAL A 34 -3.85 23.61 14.82
CA VAL A 34 -4.45 24.78 15.48
C VAL A 34 -4.17 26.03 14.65
N ASP A 35 -5.24 26.73 14.29
CA ASP A 35 -5.15 28.01 13.56
C ASP A 35 -4.47 29.10 14.42
N LYS A 36 -3.42 29.73 13.90
CA LYS A 36 -2.67 30.84 14.51
C LYS A 36 -2.76 32.13 13.69
N GLY A 37 -3.70 32.22 12.75
CA GLY A 37 -3.92 33.38 11.90
C GLY A 37 -3.25 33.23 10.53
N ASP A 38 -1.95 33.28 10.46
CA ASP A 38 -1.16 33.17 9.23
C ASP A 38 -0.67 31.72 8.94
N HIS A 39 -0.69 30.86 9.95
CA HIS A 39 -0.28 29.46 9.84
C HIS A 39 -1.11 28.54 10.72
N TYR A 40 -1.02 27.23 10.46
CA TYR A 40 -1.44 26.16 11.37
C TYR A 40 -0.26 25.68 12.20
N LEU A 41 -0.49 25.45 13.50
CA LEU A 41 0.46 24.79 14.38
C LEU A 41 0.08 23.30 14.47
N VAL A 42 0.88 22.42 13.85
CA VAL A 42 0.59 20.99 13.73
C VAL A 42 1.31 20.22 14.81
N ASN A 43 0.58 19.33 15.51
CA ASN A 43 1.10 18.43 16.52
C ASN A 43 0.45 17.04 16.38
N GLY A 44 1.26 15.98 16.44
CA GLY A 44 0.79 14.61 16.38
C GLY A 44 1.78 13.64 15.77
N GLN A 45 1.28 12.49 15.34
CA GLN A 45 2.10 11.41 14.77
C GLN A 45 1.33 10.72 13.65
N LYS A 46 2.03 10.47 12.54
CA LYS A 46 1.59 9.56 11.48
C LYS A 46 2.41 8.29 11.52
N THR A 47 1.83 7.19 11.06
CA THR A 47 2.50 5.89 11.00
C THR A 47 2.26 5.20 9.67
N TRP A 48 3.11 4.24 9.32
CA TRP A 48 3.09 3.49 8.06
C TRP A 48 3.27 4.38 6.81
N THR A 49 3.97 5.50 6.97
CA THR A 49 4.25 6.43 5.87
C THR A 49 5.29 5.82 4.93
N THR A 50 4.82 5.33 3.77
CA THR A 50 5.67 4.68 2.77
C THR A 50 6.70 5.66 2.21
N LEU A 51 7.98 5.23 2.22
CA LEU A 51 9.13 5.99 1.74
C LEU A 51 9.22 7.43 2.29
N GLY A 52 8.68 7.66 3.50
CA GLY A 52 8.68 8.97 4.14
C GLY A 52 10.09 9.54 4.40
N HIS A 53 11.11 8.69 4.51
CA HIS A 53 12.51 9.09 4.67
C HIS A 53 13.17 9.63 3.37
N HIS A 54 12.49 9.47 2.23
CA HIS A 54 12.88 10.06 0.95
C HIS A 54 11.97 11.22 0.54
N ALA A 55 10.92 11.49 1.32
CA ALA A 55 9.91 12.46 0.93
C ALA A 55 10.36 13.90 1.17
N ASP A 56 10.15 14.76 0.18
CA ASP A 56 10.30 16.22 0.30
C ASP A 56 9.06 16.82 0.93
N LYS A 57 7.89 16.22 0.69
CA LYS A 57 6.59 16.74 1.09
C LYS A 57 5.68 15.61 1.58
N ILE A 58 4.76 15.96 2.48
CA ILE A 58 3.71 15.05 2.94
C ILE A 58 2.34 15.70 2.82
N PHE A 59 1.38 15.01 2.21
CA PHE A 59 -0.02 15.40 2.29
C PHE A 59 -0.69 14.72 3.48
N CYS A 60 -1.22 15.52 4.39
CA CYS A 60 -1.55 15.08 5.73
C CYS A 60 -2.99 15.39 6.11
N LEU A 61 -3.71 14.40 6.66
CA LEU A 61 -5.00 14.61 7.30
C LEU A 61 -4.79 15.03 8.76
N VAL A 62 -5.43 16.14 9.15
CA VAL A 62 -5.31 16.74 10.49
C VAL A 62 -6.67 17.17 11.03
N LYS A 63 -6.79 17.24 12.35
CA LYS A 63 -7.96 17.82 13.03
C LYS A 63 -7.79 19.33 13.15
N THR A 64 -8.71 20.07 12.54
CA THR A 64 -8.85 21.52 12.67
C THR A 64 -10.02 21.91 13.56
N ASP A 65 -11.03 21.05 13.70
CA ASP A 65 -12.13 21.23 14.67
C ASP A 65 -12.35 19.93 15.47
N LEU A 66 -12.30 20.06 16.80
CA LEU A 66 -12.49 18.95 17.75
C LEU A 66 -13.92 18.88 18.32
N ASN A 67 -14.77 19.88 18.04
CA ASN A 67 -16.10 20.03 18.65
C ASN A 67 -17.22 19.51 17.75
N VAL A 68 -16.89 18.93 16.60
CA VAL A 68 -17.84 18.39 15.63
C VAL A 68 -17.68 16.89 15.47
N LYS A 69 -18.57 16.26 14.69
CA LYS A 69 -18.37 14.83 14.31
C LYS A 69 -16.99 14.64 13.68
N PRO A 70 -16.29 13.53 13.98
CA PRO A 70 -14.91 13.32 13.54
C PRO A 70 -14.62 13.66 12.09
N GLN A 71 -15.51 13.27 11.16
CA GLN A 71 -15.36 13.50 9.74
C GLN A 71 -15.49 14.98 9.31
N LEU A 72 -16.21 15.80 10.11
CA LEU A 72 -16.48 17.19 9.80
C LEU A 72 -15.42 18.16 10.35
N GLY A 73 -14.45 17.66 11.13
CA GLY A 73 -13.37 18.47 11.68
C GLY A 73 -11.99 18.11 11.10
N ILE A 74 -11.95 17.44 9.95
CA ILE A 74 -10.70 17.04 9.29
C ILE A 74 -10.39 17.97 8.13
N SER A 75 -9.16 18.48 8.10
CA SER A 75 -8.60 19.23 6.99
C SER A 75 -7.44 18.47 6.33
N PHE A 76 -7.07 18.89 5.14
CA PHE A 76 -6.02 18.31 4.34
C PHE A 76 -4.91 19.33 4.14
N LEU A 77 -3.72 19.10 4.70
CA LEU A 77 -2.57 20.01 4.65
C LEU A 77 -1.43 19.44 3.83
N LEU A 78 -0.71 20.30 3.13
CA LEU A 78 0.57 20.01 2.49
C LEU A 78 1.68 20.55 3.39
N ILE A 79 2.59 19.66 3.82
CA ILE A 79 3.65 19.98 4.76
C ILE A 79 4.99 19.64 4.10
N ASP A 80 5.94 20.58 4.13
CA ASP A 80 7.31 20.35 3.70
C ASP A 80 8.02 19.52 4.80
N MET A 81 8.70 18.43 4.40
CA MET A 81 9.30 17.48 5.35
C MET A 81 10.54 18.01 6.06
N ASP A 82 11.18 19.07 5.53
CA ASP A 82 12.29 19.79 6.13
C ASP A 82 11.85 20.86 7.15
N THR A 83 10.53 21.04 7.36
CA THR A 83 10.00 22.01 8.31
C THR A 83 10.45 21.68 9.73
N PRO A 84 10.98 22.65 10.50
CA PRO A 84 11.37 22.41 11.89
C PRO A 84 10.25 21.79 12.72
N GLY A 85 10.57 20.70 13.42
CA GLY A 85 9.62 19.93 14.23
C GLY A 85 9.03 18.70 13.52
N VAL A 86 9.37 18.46 12.26
CA VAL A 86 9.11 17.19 11.56
C VAL A 86 10.26 16.23 11.87
N GLU A 87 9.94 15.03 12.34
CA GLU A 87 10.90 13.95 12.60
C GLU A 87 10.40 12.65 11.97
N VAL A 88 11.25 12.00 11.18
CA VAL A 88 10.95 10.72 10.51
C VAL A 88 11.72 9.60 11.20
N LYS A 89 11.00 8.53 11.61
CA LYS A 89 11.61 7.35 12.25
C LYS A 89 11.32 6.09 11.44
N PRO A 90 12.30 5.19 11.27
CA PRO A 90 12.11 3.97 10.53
C PRO A 90 11.19 2.99 11.27
N ILE A 91 10.39 2.26 10.50
CA ILE A 91 9.70 1.05 10.95
C ILE A 91 10.27 -0.10 10.11
N ILE A 92 10.95 -1.04 10.79
CA ILE A 92 11.45 -2.26 10.13
C ILE A 92 10.30 -3.25 10.05
N THR A 93 9.95 -3.65 8.82
CA THR A 93 8.85 -4.58 8.57
C THR A 93 9.29 -6.05 8.69
N LEU A 94 8.33 -6.99 8.66
CA LEU A 94 8.57 -8.42 8.85
C LEU A 94 9.59 -9.03 7.87
N ASP A 95 9.74 -8.42 6.71
CA ASP A 95 10.71 -8.79 5.68
C ASP A 95 12.12 -8.22 5.90
N GLY A 96 12.32 -7.48 7.01
CA GLY A 96 13.60 -6.85 7.37
C GLY A 96 13.85 -5.51 6.69
N GLU A 97 12.91 -4.98 5.90
CA GLU A 97 13.10 -3.75 5.14
C GLU A 97 12.62 -2.50 5.88
N HIS A 98 13.26 -1.38 5.55
CA HIS A 98 12.83 -0.04 5.91
C HIS A 98 12.03 0.58 4.74
N GLU A 99 10.75 0.24 4.62
CA GLU A 99 9.85 0.78 3.59
C GLU A 99 8.92 1.85 4.15
N VAL A 100 8.55 1.72 5.42
CA VAL A 100 7.55 2.58 6.06
C VAL A 100 8.12 3.28 7.30
N ASN A 101 7.48 4.38 7.67
CA ASN A 101 8.00 5.28 8.71
C ASN A 101 6.91 5.73 9.67
N GLU A 102 7.33 6.12 10.88
CA GLU A 102 6.62 7.07 11.72
C GLU A 102 7.04 8.48 11.32
N VAL A 103 6.08 9.41 11.27
CA VAL A 103 6.35 10.84 11.07
C VAL A 103 5.74 11.60 12.23
N TRP A 104 6.60 12.27 12.98
CA TRP A 104 6.23 13.04 14.16
C TRP A 104 6.19 14.53 13.84
N PHE A 105 5.18 15.22 14.36
CA PHE A 105 5.01 16.66 14.25
C PHE A 105 5.02 17.28 15.64
N THR A 106 5.99 18.14 15.91
CA THR A 106 6.13 18.86 17.19
C THR A 106 6.15 20.35 16.91
N ASN A 107 5.01 21.02 17.14
CA ASN A 107 4.85 22.45 16.88
C ASN A 107 5.26 22.89 15.47
N VAL A 108 4.94 22.06 14.48
CA VAL A 108 5.25 22.33 13.06
C VAL A 108 4.38 23.46 12.54
N LYS A 109 5.01 24.49 12.00
CA LYS A 109 4.33 25.67 11.43
C LYS A 109 4.05 25.43 9.96
N VAL A 110 2.79 25.33 9.59
CA VAL A 110 2.34 25.11 8.20
C VAL A 110 1.59 26.35 7.70
N PRO A 111 2.06 27.04 6.65
CA PRO A 111 1.39 28.21 6.10
C PRO A 111 -0.07 27.92 5.74
N LYS A 112 -0.99 28.85 6.00
CA LYS A 112 -2.42 28.68 5.67
C LYS A 112 -2.69 28.38 4.19
N LYS A 113 -1.89 28.89 3.29
CA LYS A 113 -1.99 28.62 1.85
C LYS A 113 -1.76 27.17 1.47
N ASN A 114 -1.18 26.36 2.39
CA ASN A 114 -0.90 24.95 2.15
C ASN A 114 -2.11 24.03 2.47
N ILE A 115 -3.27 24.59 2.78
CA ILE A 115 -4.51 23.83 2.88
C ILE A 115 -4.99 23.42 1.47
N VAL A 116 -5.43 22.17 1.33
CA VAL A 116 -6.06 21.68 0.11
C VAL A 116 -7.57 21.93 0.21
N GLY A 117 -8.08 22.72 -0.71
CA GLY A 117 -9.51 23.05 -0.75
C GLY A 117 -9.95 23.89 0.46
N LYS A 118 -11.00 23.45 1.16
CA LYS A 118 -11.57 24.17 2.29
C LYS A 118 -11.25 23.48 3.61
N GLU A 119 -11.10 24.29 4.65
CA GLU A 119 -10.97 23.81 6.02
C GLU A 119 -12.17 22.93 6.40
N ASN A 120 -11.91 21.85 7.14
CA ASN A 120 -12.90 20.86 7.58
C ASN A 120 -13.56 20.00 6.46
N GLU A 121 -13.12 20.15 5.20
CA GLU A 121 -13.57 19.30 4.09
C GLU A 121 -12.55 18.18 3.72
N GLY A 122 -11.46 18.03 4.45
CA GLY A 122 -10.38 17.07 4.18
C GLY A 122 -10.83 15.61 4.08
N TRP A 123 -11.90 15.24 4.82
CA TRP A 123 -12.50 13.91 4.73
C TRP A 123 -13.08 13.62 3.34
N THR A 124 -13.67 14.61 2.70
CA THR A 124 -14.22 14.50 1.34
C THR A 124 -13.10 14.29 0.33
N TYR A 125 -12.02 15.05 0.45
CA TYR A 125 -10.84 14.91 -0.43
C TYR A 125 -10.15 13.55 -0.24
N ALA A 126 -10.00 13.09 1.01
CA ALA A 126 -9.46 11.76 1.31
C ALA A 126 -10.30 10.63 0.69
N LYS A 127 -11.63 10.69 0.80
CA LYS A 127 -12.51 9.69 0.17
C LYS A 127 -12.37 9.66 -1.35
N TYR A 128 -12.27 10.83 -1.96
CA TYR A 128 -12.07 10.95 -3.41
C TYR A 128 -10.77 10.25 -3.82
N LEU A 129 -9.64 10.58 -3.19
CA LEU A 129 -8.34 9.96 -3.48
C LEU A 129 -8.39 8.44 -3.31
N LEU A 130 -8.88 7.95 -2.16
CA LEU A 130 -8.93 6.52 -1.85
C LEU A 130 -9.80 5.72 -2.83
N THR A 131 -10.79 6.32 -3.44
CA THR A 131 -11.65 5.66 -4.45
C THR A 131 -10.86 5.31 -5.70
N PHE A 132 -10.00 6.22 -6.17
CA PHE A 132 -9.16 5.98 -7.35
C PHE A 132 -7.94 5.10 -7.04
N GLU A 133 -7.32 5.25 -5.87
CA GLU A 133 -6.17 4.45 -5.43
C GLU A 133 -6.45 2.94 -5.46
N ARG A 134 -7.64 2.53 -5.04
CA ARG A 134 -8.02 1.11 -4.91
C ARG A 134 -7.99 0.33 -6.23
N THR A 135 -8.19 0.96 -7.36
CA THR A 135 -8.10 0.30 -8.68
C THR A 135 -6.66 -0.09 -8.99
N GLY A 136 -5.68 0.72 -8.60
CA GLY A 136 -4.25 0.42 -8.73
C GLY A 136 -3.77 -0.71 -7.81
N ILE A 137 -4.36 -0.84 -6.61
CA ILE A 137 -3.99 -1.87 -5.62
C ILE A 137 -4.26 -3.29 -6.14
N ALA A 138 -5.20 -3.48 -7.08
CA ALA A 138 -5.45 -4.78 -7.71
C ALA A 138 -4.18 -5.40 -8.31
N GLY A 139 -3.28 -4.56 -8.85
CA GLY A 139 -1.92 -4.96 -9.24
C GLY A 139 -1.86 -6.07 -10.29
N VAL A 140 -2.76 -6.06 -11.27
CA VAL A 140 -2.85 -7.08 -12.34
C VAL A 140 -1.53 -7.31 -13.07
N PRO A 141 -0.82 -6.26 -13.55
CA PRO A 141 0.46 -6.47 -14.26
C PRO A 141 1.52 -7.15 -13.39
N TYR A 142 1.63 -6.75 -12.13
CA TYR A 142 2.56 -7.36 -11.17
C TYR A 142 2.23 -8.83 -10.92
N SER A 143 0.95 -9.16 -10.76
CA SER A 143 0.49 -10.54 -10.56
C SER A 143 0.75 -11.42 -11.78
N LYS A 144 0.58 -10.89 -13.00
CA LYS A 144 0.89 -11.60 -14.26
C LYS A 144 2.40 -11.90 -14.37
N SER A 145 3.25 -10.91 -14.08
CA SER A 145 4.70 -11.09 -14.06
C SER A 145 5.12 -12.14 -13.04
N ALA A 146 4.58 -12.04 -11.80
CA ALA A 146 4.89 -12.99 -10.74
C ALA A 146 4.39 -14.42 -11.04
N LEU A 147 3.22 -14.58 -11.69
CA LEU A 147 2.72 -15.87 -12.15
C LEU A 147 3.64 -16.49 -13.22
N ASN A 148 4.12 -15.70 -14.17
CA ASN A 148 5.09 -16.17 -15.16
C ASN A 148 6.40 -16.63 -14.50
N HIS A 149 6.89 -15.88 -13.51
CA HIS A 149 8.05 -16.23 -12.72
C HIS A 149 7.82 -17.54 -11.94
N LEU A 150 6.66 -17.69 -11.30
CA LEU A 150 6.27 -18.94 -10.64
C LEU A 150 6.31 -20.15 -11.58
N LYS A 151 5.72 -20.03 -12.78
CA LYS A 151 5.74 -21.10 -13.78
C LYS A 151 7.17 -21.44 -14.22
N MET A 152 8.03 -20.44 -14.38
CA MET A 152 9.44 -20.64 -14.72
C MET A 152 10.21 -21.38 -13.62
N ILE A 153 10.05 -20.96 -12.36
CA ILE A 153 10.68 -21.62 -11.21
C ILE A 153 10.17 -23.06 -11.08
N SER A 154 8.86 -23.28 -11.20
CA SER A 154 8.25 -24.61 -11.05
C SER A 154 8.69 -25.62 -12.11
N LYS A 155 9.14 -25.17 -13.28
CA LYS A 155 9.77 -26.02 -14.30
C LYS A 155 11.20 -26.42 -13.92
N ARG A 156 11.90 -25.62 -13.12
CA ARG A 156 13.29 -25.86 -12.69
C ARG A 156 13.38 -26.58 -11.34
N SER A 157 12.42 -26.35 -10.44
CA SER A 157 12.34 -27.03 -9.15
C SER A 157 11.90 -28.48 -9.34
N LEU A 158 12.50 -29.40 -8.59
CA LEU A 158 12.20 -30.82 -8.70
C LEU A 158 11.46 -31.33 -7.45
N LYS A 159 10.46 -32.18 -7.69
CA LYS A 159 9.79 -33.00 -6.67
C LYS A 159 9.85 -34.45 -7.11
N ASN A 160 10.50 -35.31 -6.31
CA ASN A 160 10.71 -36.75 -6.64
C ASN A 160 11.36 -36.96 -8.02
N GLY A 161 12.33 -36.10 -8.37
CA GLY A 161 13.08 -36.18 -9.64
C GLY A 161 12.35 -35.66 -10.88
N LYS A 162 11.12 -35.13 -10.73
CA LYS A 162 10.35 -34.51 -11.83
C LYS A 162 10.14 -33.05 -11.62
N PRO A 163 9.99 -32.23 -12.68
CA PRO A 163 9.61 -30.83 -12.55
C PRO A 163 8.37 -30.63 -11.66
N LEU A 164 8.44 -29.70 -10.74
CA LEU A 164 7.35 -29.45 -9.79
C LEU A 164 6.02 -29.08 -10.48
N ILE A 165 6.10 -28.44 -11.65
CA ILE A 165 4.91 -28.08 -12.45
C ILE A 165 4.14 -29.32 -12.95
N GLU A 166 4.77 -30.51 -12.97
CA GLU A 166 4.13 -31.77 -13.33
C GLU A 166 3.45 -32.47 -12.13
N ASP A 167 3.64 -31.94 -10.90
CA ASP A 167 2.92 -32.42 -9.73
C ASP A 167 1.46 -31.99 -9.85
N PRO A 168 0.49 -32.93 -9.84
CA PRO A 168 -0.92 -32.59 -10.09
C PRO A 168 -1.52 -31.61 -9.09
N ILE A 169 -1.10 -31.67 -7.82
CA ILE A 169 -1.61 -30.79 -6.76
C ILE A 169 -1.07 -29.39 -6.99
N PHE A 170 0.24 -29.25 -7.20
CA PHE A 170 0.87 -27.96 -7.41
C PHE A 170 0.41 -27.29 -8.73
N SER A 171 0.27 -28.09 -9.78
CA SER A 171 -0.26 -27.61 -11.08
C SER A 171 -1.70 -27.13 -10.97
N SER A 172 -2.55 -27.80 -10.17
CA SER A 172 -3.92 -27.36 -9.88
C SER A 172 -3.93 -26.00 -9.14
N GLU A 173 -3.06 -25.82 -8.12
CA GLU A 173 -2.95 -24.53 -7.41
C GLU A 173 -2.53 -23.39 -8.36
N ILE A 174 -1.66 -23.65 -9.32
CA ILE A 174 -1.28 -22.65 -10.35
C ILE A 174 -2.47 -22.36 -11.28
N ALA A 175 -3.19 -23.37 -11.72
CA ALA A 175 -4.35 -23.20 -12.60
C ALA A 175 -5.46 -22.39 -11.93
N GLU A 176 -5.79 -22.66 -10.66
CA GLU A 176 -6.73 -21.87 -9.87
C GLU A 176 -6.31 -20.40 -9.78
N LEU A 177 -5.03 -20.14 -9.49
CA LEU A 177 -4.49 -18.80 -9.44
C LEU A 177 -4.58 -18.07 -10.79
N GLU A 178 -4.34 -18.79 -11.90
CA GLU A 178 -4.42 -18.25 -13.25
C GLU A 178 -5.87 -17.87 -13.63
N ILE A 179 -6.85 -18.72 -13.29
CA ILE A 179 -8.27 -18.44 -13.48
C ILE A 179 -8.69 -17.19 -12.69
N ASP A 180 -8.28 -17.13 -11.43
CA ASP A 180 -8.54 -15.99 -10.55
C ASP A 180 -7.96 -14.69 -11.10
N LEU A 181 -6.74 -14.74 -11.60
CA LEU A 181 -6.05 -13.58 -12.17
C LEU A 181 -6.72 -13.13 -13.48
N LEU A 182 -7.11 -14.07 -14.34
CA LEU A 182 -7.83 -13.76 -15.59
C LEU A 182 -9.17 -13.07 -15.30
N ALA A 183 -9.95 -13.61 -14.37
CA ALA A 183 -11.21 -13.02 -13.98
C ALA A 183 -11.02 -11.60 -13.41
N MET A 184 -10.00 -11.41 -12.57
CA MET A 184 -9.64 -10.11 -12.02
C MET A 184 -9.20 -9.12 -13.11
N GLU A 185 -8.41 -9.57 -14.09
CA GLU A 185 -7.96 -8.73 -15.23
C GLU A 185 -9.14 -8.20 -16.02
N ILE A 186 -10.08 -9.07 -16.42
CA ILE A 186 -11.28 -8.66 -17.17
C ILE A 186 -12.13 -7.69 -16.35
N PHE A 187 -12.29 -7.96 -15.04
CA PHE A 187 -13.05 -7.08 -14.18
C PHE A 187 -12.38 -5.70 -14.02
N ASN A 188 -11.05 -5.66 -13.88
CA ASN A 188 -10.29 -4.42 -13.84
C ASN A 188 -10.40 -3.61 -15.14
N LEU A 189 -10.29 -4.27 -16.30
CA LEU A 189 -10.43 -3.61 -17.60
C LEU A 189 -11.82 -2.98 -17.75
N ARG A 190 -12.90 -3.67 -17.34
CA ARG A 190 -14.27 -3.11 -17.35
C ARG A 190 -14.38 -1.89 -16.44
N THR A 191 -13.78 -1.92 -15.24
CA THR A 191 -13.80 -0.80 -14.29
C THR A 191 -13.05 0.42 -14.83
N VAL A 192 -11.87 0.20 -15.43
CA VAL A 192 -11.06 1.27 -16.03
C VAL A 192 -11.76 1.86 -17.27
N SER A 193 -12.36 1.02 -18.12
CA SER A 193 -13.12 1.48 -19.28
C SER A 193 -14.32 2.34 -18.87
N ALA A 194 -15.07 1.93 -17.84
CA ALA A 194 -16.19 2.72 -17.32
C ALA A 194 -15.70 4.08 -16.73
N ALA A 195 -14.54 4.09 -16.07
CA ALA A 195 -13.95 5.33 -15.57
C ALA A 195 -13.52 6.28 -16.70
N ALA A 196 -13.01 5.75 -17.80
CA ALA A 196 -12.69 6.54 -19.00
C ALA A 196 -13.94 7.18 -19.65
N GLU A 197 -15.10 6.59 -19.45
CA GLU A 197 -16.41 7.14 -19.86
C GLU A 197 -16.99 8.13 -18.82
N GLY A 198 -16.23 8.51 -17.80
CA GLY A 198 -16.64 9.45 -16.76
C GLY A 198 -17.45 8.84 -15.62
N LYS A 199 -17.56 7.52 -15.54
CA LYS A 199 -18.23 6.82 -14.44
C LYS A 199 -17.24 6.64 -13.28
N ALA A 200 -17.50 7.27 -12.12
CA ALA A 200 -16.67 7.07 -10.94
C ALA A 200 -16.66 5.58 -10.51
N PRO A 201 -15.52 5.01 -10.13
CA PRO A 201 -15.45 3.65 -9.58
C PRO A 201 -16.34 3.54 -8.33
N GLY A 202 -17.22 2.54 -8.32
CA GLY A 202 -18.09 2.23 -7.19
C GLY A 202 -17.51 1.14 -6.28
N MET A 203 -18.36 0.20 -5.84
CA MET A 203 -17.94 -0.97 -5.03
C MET A 203 -16.97 -1.89 -5.76
N GLU A 204 -16.87 -1.79 -7.09
CA GLU A 204 -15.97 -2.56 -7.95
C GLU A 204 -14.52 -2.38 -7.51
N SER A 205 -14.12 -1.18 -7.13
CA SER A 205 -12.77 -0.89 -6.61
C SER A 205 -12.47 -1.67 -5.32
N SER A 206 -13.46 -1.85 -4.46
CA SER A 206 -13.34 -2.66 -3.23
C SER A 206 -13.21 -4.16 -3.52
N LEU A 207 -13.99 -4.67 -4.50
CA LEU A 207 -13.87 -6.07 -4.95
C LEU A 207 -12.50 -6.34 -5.59
N LEU A 208 -12.03 -5.43 -6.44
CA LEU A 208 -10.69 -5.50 -7.05
C LEU A 208 -9.59 -5.51 -5.98
N LYS A 209 -9.69 -4.66 -4.96
CA LYS A 209 -8.73 -4.64 -3.86
C LYS A 209 -8.73 -5.97 -3.11
N ILE A 210 -9.86 -6.52 -2.74
CA ILE A 210 -9.95 -7.82 -2.04
C ILE A 210 -9.30 -8.91 -2.91
N LYS A 211 -9.74 -9.06 -4.15
CA LYS A 211 -9.25 -10.13 -5.03
C LYS A 211 -7.77 -9.98 -5.34
N GLY A 212 -7.32 -8.75 -5.64
CA GLY A 212 -5.91 -8.46 -5.94
C GLY A 212 -4.98 -8.83 -4.78
N THR A 213 -5.39 -8.54 -3.55
CA THR A 213 -4.57 -8.91 -2.38
C THR A 213 -4.50 -10.43 -2.18
N LEU A 214 -5.59 -11.15 -2.39
CA LEU A 214 -5.62 -12.62 -2.30
C LEU A 214 -4.75 -13.27 -3.39
N VAL A 215 -4.86 -12.82 -4.63
CA VAL A 215 -4.04 -13.31 -5.76
C VAL A 215 -2.55 -13.06 -5.48
N ARG A 216 -2.17 -11.87 -5.05
CA ARG A 216 -0.76 -11.54 -4.74
C ARG A 216 -0.22 -12.35 -3.58
N GLN A 217 -0.99 -12.54 -2.51
CA GLN A 217 -0.59 -13.38 -1.37
C GLN A 217 -0.45 -14.84 -1.78
N LYS A 218 -1.39 -15.39 -2.57
CA LYS A 218 -1.31 -16.77 -3.06
C LYS A 218 -0.12 -16.97 -4.00
N THR A 219 0.16 -16.00 -4.88
CA THR A 219 1.33 -16.05 -5.78
C THR A 219 2.64 -16.17 -5.00
N THR A 220 2.82 -15.31 -3.98
CA THR A 220 4.06 -15.35 -3.17
C THR A 220 4.15 -16.60 -2.29
N GLU A 221 3.02 -17.15 -1.85
CA GLU A 221 2.97 -18.44 -1.16
C GLU A 221 3.44 -19.58 -2.07
N LEU A 222 2.94 -19.63 -3.31
CA LEU A 222 3.33 -20.67 -4.27
C LEU A 222 4.80 -20.54 -4.70
N LEU A 223 5.31 -19.31 -4.87
CA LEU A 223 6.74 -19.07 -5.11
C LEU A 223 7.59 -19.64 -3.97
N ARG A 224 7.23 -19.36 -2.72
CA ARG A 224 7.91 -19.91 -1.54
C ARG A 224 7.82 -21.44 -1.48
N LYS A 225 6.64 -22.02 -1.76
CA LYS A 225 6.45 -23.48 -1.85
C LYS A 225 7.35 -24.12 -2.93
N ALA A 226 7.47 -23.46 -4.09
CA ALA A 226 8.29 -23.95 -5.21
C ALA A 226 9.78 -24.02 -4.88
N LEU A 227 10.28 -23.12 -4.03
CA LEU A 227 11.66 -23.15 -3.54
C LEU A 227 11.88 -24.14 -2.39
N GLY A 228 10.82 -24.49 -1.66
CA GLY A 228 10.91 -25.39 -0.49
C GLY A 228 11.89 -24.89 0.57
N PRO A 229 12.82 -25.74 1.08
CA PRO A 229 13.76 -25.36 2.13
C PRO A 229 14.68 -24.18 1.77
N GLN A 230 14.94 -23.94 0.50
CA GLN A 230 15.78 -22.82 0.03
C GLN A 230 15.17 -21.45 0.28
N ALA A 231 13.86 -21.38 0.58
CA ALA A 231 13.18 -20.15 0.95
C ALA A 231 13.13 -19.89 2.47
N LEU A 232 13.80 -20.69 3.29
CA LEU A 232 13.75 -20.57 4.76
C LEU A 232 14.86 -19.69 5.36
N PRO A 233 16.10 -19.64 4.81
CA PRO A 233 17.15 -18.79 5.37
C PRO A 233 16.76 -17.31 5.38
N TYR A 234 17.05 -16.66 6.50
CA TYR A 234 16.98 -15.21 6.64
C TYR A 234 18.39 -14.65 6.57
N LEU A 235 18.74 -14.07 5.45
CA LEU A 235 20.07 -13.54 5.12
C LEU A 235 19.91 -12.09 4.62
N PRO A 236 19.65 -11.12 5.51
CA PRO A 236 19.45 -9.73 5.10
C PRO A 236 20.69 -9.16 4.41
N GLU A 237 21.89 -9.61 4.80
CA GLU A 237 23.19 -9.16 4.30
C GLU A 237 23.35 -9.38 2.78
N GLN A 238 22.63 -10.35 2.19
CA GLN A 238 22.67 -10.61 0.74
C GLN A 238 22.13 -9.45 -0.10
N PHE A 239 21.47 -8.48 0.52
CA PHE A 239 20.93 -7.28 -0.13
C PHE A 239 21.80 -6.05 0.09
N ASP A 240 22.88 -6.16 0.89
CA ASP A 240 23.80 -5.07 1.15
C ASP A 240 24.71 -4.83 -0.07
N GLU A 241 25.04 -3.56 -0.30
CA GLU A 241 25.98 -3.20 -1.36
C GLU A 241 27.35 -3.86 -1.12
N GLY A 242 27.85 -4.52 -2.14
CA GLY A 242 29.16 -5.21 -2.08
C GLY A 242 29.11 -6.62 -1.50
N TRP A 243 27.93 -7.17 -1.16
CA TRP A 243 27.83 -8.56 -0.76
C TRP A 243 28.27 -9.50 -1.91
N ASN A 244 29.18 -10.44 -1.64
CA ASN A 244 29.82 -11.29 -2.64
C ASN A 244 29.93 -12.77 -2.21
N GLU A 245 29.19 -13.17 -1.19
CA GLU A 245 29.16 -14.56 -0.75
C GLU A 245 28.22 -15.42 -1.62
N MET A 246 28.39 -16.74 -1.55
CA MET A 246 27.51 -17.67 -2.26
C MET A 246 26.09 -17.64 -1.68
N PRO A 247 25.04 -17.43 -2.50
CA PRO A 247 23.67 -17.48 -2.02
C PRO A 247 23.29 -18.89 -1.57
N VAL A 248 22.33 -18.99 -0.65
CA VAL A 248 21.70 -20.25 -0.29
C VAL A 248 20.63 -20.59 -1.34
N GLY A 249 20.87 -21.64 -2.10
CA GLY A 249 20.03 -22.02 -3.25
C GLY A 249 20.32 -21.20 -4.50
N PRO A 250 19.38 -21.13 -5.44
CA PRO A 250 19.52 -20.30 -6.64
C PRO A 250 19.49 -18.81 -6.27
N ASP A 251 20.10 -17.99 -7.12
CA ASP A 251 20.21 -16.52 -6.93
C ASP A 251 18.88 -15.79 -6.74
N TYR A 252 17.79 -16.35 -7.23
CA TYR A 252 16.43 -15.83 -7.05
C TYR A 252 15.74 -16.28 -5.74
N ALA A 253 16.38 -17.09 -4.91
CA ALA A 253 15.74 -17.63 -3.69
C ALA A 253 15.52 -16.58 -2.60
N GLY A 254 16.54 -15.77 -2.30
CA GLY A 254 16.48 -14.75 -1.26
C GLY A 254 15.33 -13.75 -1.40
N PRO A 255 15.15 -13.10 -2.56
CA PRO A 255 14.04 -12.16 -2.77
C PRO A 255 12.66 -12.77 -2.57
N ILE A 256 12.47 -14.06 -2.82
CA ILE A 256 11.15 -14.70 -2.73
C ILE A 256 10.66 -14.83 -1.30
N ALA A 257 11.52 -15.24 -0.37
CA ALA A 257 11.16 -15.30 1.05
C ALA A 257 10.78 -13.92 1.59
N LYS A 258 11.62 -12.92 1.29
CA LYS A 258 11.40 -11.52 1.63
C LYS A 258 10.07 -11.00 1.07
N GLN A 259 9.80 -11.23 -0.22
CA GLN A 259 8.55 -10.83 -0.86
C GLN A 259 7.33 -11.52 -0.25
N TYR A 260 7.44 -12.79 0.15
CA TYR A 260 6.37 -13.50 0.86
C TYR A 260 5.98 -12.78 2.15
N PHE A 261 6.96 -12.38 2.98
CA PHE A 261 6.70 -11.65 4.23
C PHE A 261 6.15 -10.25 3.96
N ASN A 262 6.71 -9.52 3.01
CA ASN A 262 6.23 -8.18 2.64
C ASN A 262 4.77 -8.20 2.20
N MET A 263 4.35 -9.20 1.41
CA MET A 263 2.99 -9.30 0.91
C MET A 263 1.94 -9.68 1.97
N ARG A 264 2.32 -10.03 3.21
CA ARG A 264 1.33 -10.28 4.27
C ARG A 264 0.54 -9.03 4.66
N LYS A 265 1.15 -7.85 4.57
CA LYS A 265 0.51 -6.56 4.90
C LYS A 265 -0.50 -6.06 3.85
N ILE A 266 -0.48 -6.59 2.61
CA ILE A 266 -1.28 -6.05 1.50
C ILE A 266 -2.80 -6.16 1.74
N SER A 267 -3.26 -7.13 2.52
CA SER A 267 -4.66 -7.25 2.91
C SER A 267 -5.09 -6.24 3.99
N ILE A 268 -4.14 -5.50 4.57
CA ILE A 268 -4.38 -4.53 5.66
C ILE A 268 -4.42 -3.10 5.13
N TYR A 269 -3.39 -2.68 4.38
CA TYR A 269 -3.31 -1.29 3.91
C TYR A 269 -4.29 -0.99 2.75
N GLY A 270 -4.51 0.30 2.45
CA GLY A 270 -5.49 0.74 1.45
C GLY A 270 -6.94 0.41 1.83
N GLY A 271 -7.22 0.34 3.14
CA GLY A 271 -8.43 -0.19 3.75
C GLY A 271 -8.40 -1.73 3.82
N SER A 272 -8.49 -2.29 5.03
CA SER A 272 -8.40 -3.74 5.21
C SER A 272 -9.46 -4.50 4.40
N ASN A 273 -9.21 -5.77 4.10
CA ASN A 273 -10.17 -6.59 3.35
C ASN A 273 -11.53 -6.64 4.05
N GLU A 274 -11.56 -6.56 5.38
CA GLU A 274 -12.79 -6.51 6.20
C GLU A 274 -13.56 -5.21 5.95
N ILE A 275 -12.86 -4.07 5.93
CA ILE A 275 -13.47 -2.77 5.59
C ILE A 275 -13.98 -2.77 4.15
N GLN A 276 -13.24 -3.36 3.20
CA GLN A 276 -13.70 -3.46 1.81
C GLN A 276 -14.96 -4.33 1.69
N LYS A 277 -15.03 -5.47 2.42
CA LYS A 277 -16.23 -6.32 2.50
C LYS A 277 -17.42 -5.55 3.06
N ASN A 278 -17.22 -4.74 4.11
CA ASN A 278 -18.28 -3.90 4.69
C ASN A 278 -18.78 -2.85 3.68
N ILE A 279 -17.87 -2.24 2.89
CA ILE A 279 -18.26 -1.29 1.84
C ILE A 279 -19.13 -1.98 0.78
N VAL A 280 -18.71 -3.17 0.33
CA VAL A 280 -19.47 -3.96 -0.66
C VAL A 280 -20.82 -4.37 -0.09
N ALA A 281 -20.88 -4.85 1.15
CA ALA A 281 -22.14 -5.25 1.79
C ALA A 281 -23.13 -4.09 1.91
N LYS A 282 -22.65 -2.92 2.34
CA LYS A 282 -23.49 -1.70 2.42
C LYS A 282 -24.01 -1.29 1.05
N ALA A 283 -23.16 -1.30 0.04
CA ALA A 283 -23.56 -0.90 -1.33
C ALA A 283 -24.53 -1.88 -1.98
N SER A 284 -24.38 -3.20 -1.69
CA SER A 284 -25.19 -4.26 -2.32
C SER A 284 -26.50 -4.56 -1.61
N PHE A 285 -26.52 -4.44 -0.29
CA PHE A 285 -27.64 -4.88 0.56
C PHE A 285 -28.28 -3.77 1.38
N GLY A 286 -27.73 -2.54 1.35
CA GLY A 286 -28.24 -1.42 2.13
C GLY A 286 -28.00 -1.54 3.65
N LEU A 287 -27.02 -2.33 4.08
CA LEU A 287 -26.71 -2.61 5.50
C LEU A 287 -25.91 -1.48 6.15
#